data_5753645625107f9f25789bfd3bbe476b
#
_entry.id   5753645625107f9f25789bfd3bbe476b
#
_cell.length_a   1.000
_cell.length_b   1.000
_cell.length_c   1.000
_cell.angle_alpha   90.00
_cell.angle_beta   90.00
_cell.angle_gamma   90.00
#
_symmetry.space_group_name_H-M   'P 1'
#
loop_
_entity.id
_entity.type
_entity.pdbx_description
1 polymer ?
#
loop_
_entity_poly.entity_id
_entity_poly.type
_entity_poly.pdbx_seq_one_letter_code
_entity_poly.pdbx_strand_id
1 'polypeptide(L)'
;MPVEGGNGCPRGVLIVEDSENSAATLEIAFAEIPGVSLTFAASALEAWRILNDGAAVRAIVTDLNMPRMDGFELIRRIREDGALAATPIIVVSADTDPATPERIARLGVDAYFPKPFSPAEVRRKLEQLLDGTITST
;
A
#
# COMPACT_ATOMS: atom_id res chain seq x y z
N MET A 1 -3.63 24.96 -13.62
CA MET A 1 -3.30 24.68 -13.64
C MET A 1 -3.04 24.16 -13.63
N PRO A 2 -2.72 24.13 -13.53
CA PRO A 2 -2.37 23.55 -13.44
C PRO A 2 -1.75 23.00 -13.36
N VAL A 3 -1.41 22.90 -13.32
CA VAL A 3 -0.90 22.46 -13.23
C VAL A 3 -0.36 21.93 -13.03
N GLU A 4 -0.11 21.90 -12.72
CA GLU A 4 0.36 21.55 -12.50
C GLU A 4 0.54 20.74 -12.85
N GLY A 5 0.40 20.78 -13.05
CA GLY A 5 0.60 20.24 -13.47
C GLY A 5 1.00 19.27 -13.89
N GLY A 6 1.22 19.17 -14.75
CA GLY A 6 1.65 18.17 -15.35
C GLY A 6 2.30 17.26 -14.60
N ASN A 7 2.83 17.68 -13.88
CA ASN A 7 3.32 16.92 -13.00
C ASN A 7 2.35 16.75 -12.10
N GLY A 8 1.22 17.04 -12.39
CA GLY A 8 0.24 17.04 -11.49
C GLY A 8 -0.46 15.80 -11.17
N CYS A 9 -0.06 14.68 -11.67
CA CYS A 9 -0.69 13.45 -11.25
C CYS A 9 -0.49 13.26 -9.76
N PRO A 10 -1.57 13.11 -8.99
CA PRO A 10 -1.40 12.87 -7.56
C PRO A 10 -0.69 11.56 -7.32
N ARG A 11 0.03 11.51 -6.22
CA ARG A 11 0.65 10.28 -5.79
C ARG A 11 -0.41 9.48 -5.04
N GLY A 12 -1.18 8.68 -5.77
CA GLY A 12 -2.28 7.93 -5.20
C GLY A 12 -1.79 6.75 -4.39
N VAL A 13 -2.24 6.67 -3.15
CA VAL A 13 -1.90 5.57 -2.26
C VAL A 13 -3.17 4.96 -1.73
N LEU A 14 -3.32 3.65 -1.90
CA LEU A 14 -4.46 2.92 -1.38
C LEU A 14 -4.05 2.26 -0.06
N ILE A 15 -4.77 2.59 1.00
CA ILE A 15 -4.54 2.01 2.32
C ILE A 15 -5.66 1.02 2.60
N VAL A 16 -5.29 -0.25 2.83
CA VAL A 16 -6.25 -1.32 3.08
C VAL A 16 -6.11 -1.73 4.54
N GLU A 17 -7.04 -1.30 5.36
CA GLU A 17 -6.93 -1.49 6.81
C GLU A 17 -8.32 -1.42 7.43
N ASP A 18 -8.72 -2.46 8.14
CA ASP A 18 -10.05 -2.48 8.77
C ASP A 18 -10.04 -1.86 10.17
N SER A 19 -8.87 -1.58 10.75
CA SER A 19 -8.77 -0.91 12.04
C SER A 19 -8.70 0.59 11.83
N GLU A 20 -9.65 1.32 12.40
CA GLU A 20 -9.68 2.77 12.26
C GLU A 20 -8.45 3.41 12.89
N ASN A 21 -7.95 2.85 13.98
CA ASN A 21 -6.78 3.40 14.63
C ASN A 21 -5.53 3.27 13.77
N SER A 22 -5.34 2.10 13.15
CA SER A 22 -4.19 1.90 12.28
C SER A 22 -4.29 2.76 11.03
N ALA A 23 -5.51 2.86 10.47
CA ALA A 23 -5.71 3.69 9.30
C ALA A 23 -5.41 5.16 9.61
N ALA A 24 -5.86 5.65 10.77
CA ALA A 24 -5.61 7.03 11.16
C ALA A 24 -4.12 7.29 11.36
N THR A 25 -3.41 6.33 11.95
CA THR A 25 -1.97 6.47 12.13
C THR A 25 -1.25 6.60 10.80
N LEU A 26 -1.64 5.79 9.83
CA LEU A 26 -1.04 5.85 8.51
C LEU A 26 -1.43 7.14 7.80
N GLU A 27 -2.66 7.59 7.96
CA GLU A 27 -3.12 8.83 7.35
C GLU A 27 -2.27 10.00 7.82
N ILE A 28 -2.05 10.09 9.12
CA ILE A 28 -1.26 11.17 9.70
C ILE A 28 0.17 11.13 9.17
N ALA A 29 0.77 9.94 9.16
CA ALA A 29 2.13 9.80 8.70
C ALA A 29 2.28 10.16 7.23
N PHE A 30 1.35 9.72 6.40
CA PHE A 30 1.48 9.92 4.95
C PHE A 30 1.06 11.31 4.51
N ALA A 31 0.31 12.03 5.36
CA ALA A 31 -0.08 13.40 5.02
C ALA A 31 1.13 14.31 4.81
N GLU A 32 2.28 13.92 5.34
CA GLU A 32 3.50 14.71 5.16
C GLU A 32 4.17 14.50 3.81
N ILE A 33 3.71 13.52 3.03
CA ILE A 33 4.30 13.26 1.72
C ILE A 33 3.75 14.26 0.71
N PRO A 34 4.62 15.02 0.03
CA PRO A 34 4.12 16.03 -0.92
C PRO A 34 3.34 15.38 -2.06
N GLY A 35 2.20 15.93 -2.35
CA GLY A 35 1.40 15.47 -3.48
C GLY A 35 0.66 14.17 -3.28
N VAL A 36 0.64 13.64 -2.06
CA VAL A 36 -0.01 12.36 -1.82
C VAL A 36 -1.53 12.52 -1.84
N SER A 37 -2.20 11.51 -2.38
CA SER A 37 -3.65 11.42 -2.36
C SER A 37 -4.00 10.06 -1.79
N LEU A 38 -4.68 10.03 -0.65
CA LEU A 38 -4.95 8.79 0.07
C LEU A 38 -6.36 8.31 -0.18
N THR A 39 -6.50 7.03 -0.44
CA THR A 39 -7.79 6.35 -0.55
C THR A 39 -7.77 5.20 0.45
N PHE A 40 -8.88 5.01 1.15
CA PHE A 40 -8.97 4.01 2.19
C PHE A 40 -9.96 2.93 1.81
N ALA A 41 -9.59 1.69 2.05
CA ALA A 41 -10.48 0.54 1.91
C ALA A 41 -10.48 -0.20 3.23
N ALA A 42 -11.65 -0.53 3.74
CA ALA A 42 -11.77 -1.24 5.01
C ALA A 42 -11.67 -2.75 4.84
N SER A 43 -11.54 -3.23 3.61
CA SER A 43 -11.43 -4.66 3.36
C SER A 43 -10.67 -4.88 2.07
N ALA A 44 -10.14 -6.08 1.92
CA ALA A 44 -9.44 -6.45 0.69
C ALA A 44 -10.40 -6.46 -0.51
N LEU A 45 -11.64 -6.85 -0.30
CA LEU A 45 -12.61 -6.87 -1.38
C LEU A 45 -12.90 -5.45 -1.88
N GLU A 46 -13.06 -4.52 -0.96
CA GLU A 46 -13.26 -3.13 -1.34
C GLU A 46 -12.05 -2.58 -2.08
N ALA A 47 -10.86 -2.93 -1.60
CA ALA A 47 -9.63 -2.51 -2.26
C ALA A 47 -9.57 -3.04 -3.68
N TRP A 48 -9.93 -4.30 -3.87
CA TRP A 48 -9.92 -4.91 -5.19
C TRP A 48 -10.89 -4.19 -6.14
N ARG A 49 -12.05 -3.82 -5.62
CA ARG A 49 -13.02 -3.07 -6.42
C ARG A 49 -12.48 -1.69 -6.83
N ILE A 50 -11.83 -1.01 -5.90
CA ILE A 50 -11.23 0.29 -6.19
C ILE A 50 -10.19 0.17 -7.28
N LEU A 51 -9.33 -0.85 -7.19
CA LEU A 51 -8.28 -1.05 -8.17
C LEU A 51 -8.85 -1.36 -9.55
N ASN A 52 -9.94 -2.11 -9.59
CA ASN A 52 -10.54 -2.49 -10.86
C ASN A 52 -11.39 -1.39 -11.47
N ASP A 53 -11.74 -0.38 -10.70
CA ASP A 53 -12.49 0.76 -11.21
C ASP A 53 -11.59 1.79 -11.91
N GLY A 54 -10.32 1.47 -12.06
CA GLY A 54 -9.42 2.36 -12.76
C GLY A 54 -8.84 3.48 -11.92
N ALA A 55 -8.89 3.34 -10.61
CA ALA A 55 -8.27 4.33 -9.73
C ALA A 55 -6.78 4.42 -10.01
N ALA A 56 -6.27 5.64 -10.00
CA ALA A 56 -4.85 5.87 -10.24
C ALA A 56 -4.08 5.62 -8.94
N VAL A 57 -3.67 4.40 -8.71
CA VAL A 57 -2.96 4.01 -7.49
C VAL A 57 -1.50 3.75 -7.82
N ARG A 58 -0.62 4.48 -7.12
CA ARG A 58 0.81 4.39 -7.32
C ARG A 58 1.48 3.50 -6.30
N ALA A 59 0.81 3.18 -5.20
CA ALA A 59 1.35 2.29 -4.17
C ALA A 59 0.20 1.81 -3.30
N ILE A 60 0.39 0.64 -2.68
CA ILE A 60 -0.61 0.04 -1.82
C ILE A 60 0.02 -0.28 -0.48
N VAL A 61 -0.67 0.08 0.62
CA VAL A 61 -0.28 -0.29 1.97
C VAL A 61 -1.41 -1.13 2.53
N THR A 62 -1.15 -2.39 2.87
CA THR A 62 -2.23 -3.28 3.26
C THR A 62 -1.89 -4.08 4.49
N ASP A 63 -2.90 -4.35 5.32
CA ASP A 63 -2.83 -5.36 6.36
C ASP A 63 -3.05 -6.73 5.72
N LEU A 64 -2.71 -7.77 6.45
CA LEU A 64 -2.92 -9.15 6.01
C LEU A 64 -4.19 -9.77 6.60
N ASN A 65 -4.50 -9.42 7.84
CA ASN A 65 -5.58 -10.10 8.57
C ASN A 65 -6.86 -9.32 8.46
N MET A 66 -7.68 -9.68 7.49
CA MET A 66 -8.95 -9.03 7.26
C MET A 66 -10.00 -10.10 6.97
N PRO A 67 -11.28 -9.83 7.29
CA PRO A 67 -12.33 -10.80 7.04
C PRO A 67 -12.58 -11.00 5.54
N ARG A 68 -13.06 -12.16 5.19
CA ARG A 68 -13.41 -12.55 3.81
C ARG A 68 -12.17 -12.74 2.98
N MET A 69 -11.84 -11.80 2.11
CA MET A 69 -10.60 -11.87 1.35
C MET A 69 -9.50 -11.30 2.22
N ASP A 70 -8.47 -12.10 2.51
CA ASP A 70 -7.36 -11.60 3.33
C ASP A 70 -6.33 -10.90 2.46
N GLY A 71 -5.33 -10.31 3.12
CA GLY A 71 -4.31 -9.55 2.42
C GLY A 71 -3.45 -10.39 1.50
N PHE A 72 -3.21 -11.66 1.83
CA PHE A 72 -2.45 -12.53 0.94
C PHE A 72 -3.16 -12.70 -0.39
N GLU A 73 -4.48 -12.92 -0.33
CA GLU A 73 -5.25 -13.09 -1.55
C GLU A 73 -5.26 -11.81 -2.38
N LEU A 74 -5.41 -10.68 -1.73
CA LEU A 74 -5.38 -9.40 -2.41
C LEU A 74 -4.05 -9.20 -3.14
N ILE A 75 -2.95 -9.46 -2.44
CA ILE A 75 -1.61 -9.29 -3.03
C ILE A 75 -1.44 -10.23 -4.21
N ARG A 76 -1.88 -11.48 -4.08
CA ARG A 76 -1.77 -12.43 -5.15
C ARG A 76 -2.53 -11.96 -6.39
N ARG A 77 -3.73 -11.45 -6.19
CA ARG A 77 -4.53 -10.95 -7.31
C ARG A 77 -3.86 -9.77 -8.00
N ILE A 78 -3.27 -8.87 -7.20
CA ILE A 78 -2.57 -7.72 -7.75
C ILE A 78 -1.40 -8.18 -8.60
N ARG A 79 -0.62 -9.12 -8.10
CA ARG A 79 0.56 -9.59 -8.82
C ARG A 79 0.23 -10.37 -10.07
N GLU A 80 -0.96 -10.95 -10.14
CA GLU A 80 -1.41 -11.71 -11.31
C GLU A 80 -2.11 -10.82 -12.34
N ASP A 81 -2.42 -9.58 -11.99
CA ASP A 81 -3.12 -8.67 -12.89
C ASP A 81 -2.10 -7.94 -13.76
N GLY A 82 -2.26 -8.00 -15.06
CA GLY A 82 -1.28 -7.42 -15.96
C GLY A 82 -1.04 -5.94 -15.76
N ALA A 83 -2.07 -5.19 -15.41
CA ALA A 83 -1.93 -3.75 -15.24
C ALA A 83 -1.40 -3.38 -13.85
N LEU A 84 -1.61 -4.23 -12.87
CA LEU A 84 -1.27 -3.91 -11.48
C LEU A 84 -0.02 -4.63 -10.99
N ALA A 85 0.52 -5.54 -11.78
CA ALA A 85 1.53 -6.48 -11.30
C ALA A 85 2.79 -5.81 -10.76
N ALA A 86 3.11 -4.62 -11.21
CA ALA A 86 4.33 -3.93 -10.77
C ALA A 86 4.07 -2.88 -9.70
N THR A 87 2.83 -2.76 -9.20
CA THR A 87 2.51 -1.75 -8.21
C THR A 87 3.24 -2.05 -6.90
N PRO A 88 3.95 -1.06 -6.32
CA PRO A 88 4.61 -1.28 -5.03
C PRO A 88 3.61 -1.60 -3.93
N ILE A 89 3.95 -2.57 -3.09
CA ILE A 89 3.09 -3.00 -1.99
C ILE A 89 3.89 -3.02 -0.70
N ILE A 90 3.36 -2.35 0.32
CA ILE A 90 3.88 -2.40 1.67
C ILE A 90 2.87 -3.14 2.53
N VAL A 91 3.34 -4.10 3.33
CA VAL A 91 2.48 -4.82 4.25
C VAL A 91 2.73 -4.34 5.66
N VAL A 92 1.67 -4.04 6.41
CA VAL A 92 1.75 -3.75 7.85
C VAL A 92 0.82 -4.73 8.52
N SER A 93 1.31 -5.50 9.48
CA SER A 93 0.49 -6.56 10.05
C SER A 93 0.92 -6.95 11.44
N ALA A 94 -0.05 -7.37 12.25
CA ALA A 94 0.19 -7.93 13.57
C ALA A 94 0.34 -9.44 13.54
N ASP A 95 0.39 -10.03 12.35
CA ASP A 95 0.50 -11.47 12.19
C ASP A 95 1.81 -11.97 12.81
N THR A 96 1.71 -12.98 13.67
CA THR A 96 2.87 -13.51 14.37
C THR A 96 3.32 -14.86 13.84
N ASP A 97 2.70 -15.36 12.78
CA ASP A 97 3.10 -16.62 12.18
C ASP A 97 4.53 -16.49 11.64
N PRO A 98 5.46 -17.35 12.08
CA PRO A 98 6.83 -17.22 11.61
C PRO A 98 7.00 -17.46 10.11
N ALA A 99 6.05 -18.07 9.45
CA ALA A 99 6.12 -18.28 8.01
C ALA A 99 5.67 -17.07 7.20
N THR A 100 5.05 -16.08 7.83
CA THR A 100 4.49 -14.94 7.12
C THR A 100 5.53 -14.14 6.33
N PRO A 101 6.70 -13.78 6.90
CA PRO A 101 7.65 -13.00 6.12
C PRO A 101 8.06 -13.69 4.82
N GLU A 102 8.24 -15.00 4.86
CA GLU A 102 8.62 -15.73 3.66
C GLU A 102 7.49 -15.79 2.65
N ARG A 103 6.26 -15.98 3.13
CA ARG A 103 5.11 -15.99 2.23
C ARG A 103 4.95 -14.66 1.51
N ILE A 104 5.13 -13.57 2.24
CA ILE A 104 5.01 -12.23 1.66
C ILE A 104 6.11 -12.00 0.64
N ALA A 105 7.32 -12.43 0.97
CA ALA A 105 8.44 -12.24 0.06
C ALA A 105 8.22 -12.98 -1.25
N ARG A 106 7.61 -14.15 -1.20
CA ARG A 106 7.30 -14.91 -2.41
C ARG A 106 6.28 -14.22 -3.28
N LEU A 107 5.43 -13.40 -2.68
CA LEU A 107 4.44 -12.64 -3.42
C LEU A 107 4.98 -11.35 -4.00
N GLY A 108 6.25 -11.05 -3.75
CA GLY A 108 6.86 -9.86 -4.33
C GLY A 108 6.48 -8.56 -3.65
N VAL A 109 6.28 -8.61 -2.34
CA VAL A 109 5.99 -7.43 -1.55
C VAL A 109 7.26 -6.62 -1.36
N ASP A 110 7.16 -5.31 -1.43
CA ASP A 110 8.33 -4.43 -1.39
C ASP A 110 8.81 -4.15 0.02
N ALA A 111 7.94 -4.24 1.02
CA ALA A 111 8.34 -4.03 2.39
C ALA A 111 7.31 -4.62 3.34
N TYR A 112 7.75 -5.02 4.51
CA TYR A 112 6.89 -5.59 5.55
C TYR A 112 7.26 -4.95 6.88
N PHE A 113 6.26 -4.40 7.56
CA PHE A 113 6.43 -3.80 8.87
C PHE A 113 5.49 -4.46 9.86
N PRO A 114 6.02 -5.18 10.85
CA PRO A 114 5.15 -5.77 11.87
C PRO A 114 4.57 -4.68 12.78
N LYS A 115 3.38 -4.91 13.26
CA LYS A 115 2.76 -4.00 14.25
C LYS A 115 3.28 -4.35 15.63
N PRO A 116 3.52 -3.37 16.48
CA PRO A 116 3.43 -1.94 16.21
C PRO A 116 4.60 -1.49 15.35
N PHE A 117 4.32 -0.62 14.39
CA PHE A 117 5.35 -0.15 13.47
C PHE A 117 5.69 1.32 13.75
N SER A 118 6.82 1.75 13.20
CA SER A 118 7.18 3.15 13.24
C SER A 118 6.54 3.87 12.06
N PRO A 119 5.61 4.80 12.30
CA PRO A 119 4.99 5.51 11.18
C PRO A 119 6.00 6.24 10.30
N ALA A 120 7.07 6.76 10.90
CA ALA A 120 8.07 7.45 10.12
C ALA A 120 8.82 6.51 9.19
N GLU A 121 9.07 5.28 9.63
CA GLU A 121 9.76 4.32 8.79
C GLU A 121 8.89 3.87 7.62
N VAL A 122 7.61 3.66 7.88
CA VAL A 122 6.69 3.29 6.81
C VAL A 122 6.59 4.43 5.81
N ARG A 123 6.49 5.67 6.30
CA ARG A 123 6.44 6.82 5.42
C ARG A 123 7.69 6.93 4.54
N ARG A 124 8.86 6.75 5.14
CA ARG A 124 10.10 6.84 4.37
C ARG A 124 10.14 5.80 3.26
N LYS A 125 9.72 4.57 3.58
CA LYS A 125 9.72 3.52 2.57
C LYS A 125 8.73 3.84 1.46
N LEU A 126 7.55 4.34 1.84
CA LEU A 126 6.56 4.71 0.84
C LEU A 126 7.08 5.81 -0.06
N GLU A 127 7.74 6.82 0.50
CA GLU A 127 8.30 7.88 -0.31
C GLU A 127 9.33 7.35 -1.30
N GLN A 128 10.17 6.44 -0.86
CA GLN A 128 11.15 5.83 -1.76
C GLN A 128 10.47 5.12 -2.91
N LEU A 129 9.42 4.38 -2.62
CA LEU A 129 8.73 3.64 -3.66
C LEU A 129 7.99 4.56 -4.63
N LEU A 130 7.39 5.64 -4.12
CA LEU A 130 6.69 6.59 -4.95
C LEU A 130 7.63 7.35 -5.85
N ASP A 131 8.80 7.69 -5.34
CA ASP A 131 9.78 8.43 -6.12
C ASP A 131 10.49 7.57 -7.14
N GLY A 132 10.53 6.28 -6.92
CA GLY A 132 11.23 5.38 -7.81
C GLY A 132 12.72 5.59 -7.82
N THR A 133 13.24 6.33 -6.86
CA THR A 133 14.64 6.70 -6.88
C THR A 133 15.56 5.55 -6.67
N ILE A 134 15.09 4.56 -5.98
CA ILE A 134 15.89 3.44 -5.70
C ILE A 134 16.33 2.75 -6.91
N THR A 135 15.49 2.74 -7.91
CA THR A 135 15.76 1.96 -9.08
C THR A 135 16.85 2.54 -9.91
N SER A 136 17.15 3.78 -9.73
CA SER A 136 18.13 4.40 -10.56
C SER A 136 19.52 4.15 -10.10
N THR A 137 19.69 3.48 -9.05
CA THR A 137 21.04 3.28 -8.60
C THR A 137 21.45 1.86 -8.56
#